data_97f171d10e4827d2b8ee2e89dbadea89
#
_entry.id   97f171d10e4827d2b8ee2e89dbadea89
#
_cell.length_a   1.000
_cell.length_b   1.000
_cell.length_c   1.000
_cell.angle_alpha   90.00
_cell.angle_beta   90.00
_cell.angle_gamma   90.00
#
_symmetry.space_group_name_H-M   'P 1'
#
loop_
_entity.id
_entity.type
_entity.pdbx_description
1 polymer ?
#
loop_
_entity_poly.entity_id
_entity_poly.type
_entity_poly.pdbx_seq_one_letter_code
_entity_poly.pdbx_strand_id
1 'polypeptide(L)'
;AAVALGPSEDGRTILRAPDLDAETIHPGPPPGRPETESDRRFANHLLGVLHAAGGTEAPIRALVTSDVPSGGGLSSSAAIEVAFAAAWAAFTDGVSDPATLARLAMRAEHEFVGTPCGIMDMLVSAAGRAGDALRIDCRTVTWRPVPMPPEDRAVVLLVDSGVTHRLRDGGYAERRAACERVETAIGGSLRDATREDLAVAGIDATDRRRASHVV
;
A
#
# COMPACT_ATOMS: atom_id res chain seq x y z
N ALA A 1 -0.44 13.12 -1.08
CA ALA A 1 0.33 13.00 -2.32
C ALA A 1 -0.43 13.61 -3.49
N ALA A 2 0.29 14.09 -4.50
CA ALA A 2 -0.27 14.64 -5.72
C ALA A 2 0.45 14.04 -6.93
N VAL A 3 -0.27 13.88 -8.04
CA VAL A 3 0.26 13.33 -9.29
C VAL A 3 -0.16 14.19 -10.47
N ALA A 4 0.80 14.54 -11.32
CA ALA A 4 0.56 15.03 -12.66
C ALA A 4 0.93 13.94 -13.66
N LEU A 5 0.00 13.60 -14.56
CA LEU A 5 0.14 12.51 -15.53
C LEU A 5 -0.30 12.98 -16.91
N GLY A 6 0.42 12.56 -17.94
CA GLY A 6 0.09 12.87 -19.32
C GLY A 6 0.82 11.98 -20.33
N PRO A 7 0.46 12.09 -21.62
CA PRO A 7 1.17 11.39 -22.68
C PRO A 7 2.59 11.91 -22.83
N SER A 8 3.47 11.09 -23.34
CA SER A 8 4.85 11.48 -23.65
C SER A 8 5.03 11.64 -25.17
N GLU A 9 5.39 12.85 -25.60
CA GLU A 9 5.54 13.18 -27.02
C GLU A 9 6.89 12.76 -27.60
N ASP A 10 7.90 12.50 -26.74
CA ASP A 10 9.26 12.14 -27.17
C ASP A 10 9.51 10.63 -27.19
N GLY A 11 8.46 9.83 -27.09
CA GLY A 11 8.52 8.38 -27.18
C GLY A 11 9.16 7.68 -25.97
N ARG A 12 9.35 8.38 -24.85
CA ARG A 12 9.97 7.85 -23.63
C ARG A 12 9.00 7.92 -22.46
N THR A 13 8.94 6.89 -21.65
CA THR A 13 8.28 6.96 -20.34
C THR A 13 9.20 7.64 -19.34
N ILE A 14 8.71 8.68 -18.67
CA ILE A 14 9.45 9.46 -17.68
C ILE A 14 8.66 9.50 -16.38
N LEU A 15 9.25 8.96 -15.31
CA LEU A 15 8.68 8.95 -13.97
C LEU A 15 9.58 9.78 -13.05
N ARG A 16 9.02 10.81 -12.39
CA ARG A 16 9.75 11.72 -11.51
C ARG A 16 9.13 11.79 -10.13
N ALA A 17 9.99 11.79 -9.11
CA ALA A 17 9.63 12.06 -7.73
C ALA A 17 10.59 13.11 -7.16
N PRO A 18 10.29 14.42 -7.31
CA PRO A 18 11.19 15.50 -6.89
C PRO A 18 11.55 15.47 -5.42
N ASP A 19 10.62 15.08 -4.55
CA ASP A 19 10.84 14.99 -3.10
C ASP A 19 11.88 13.92 -2.71
N LEU A 20 12.17 12.98 -3.62
CA LEU A 20 13.18 11.94 -3.46
C LEU A 20 14.43 12.19 -4.30
N ASP A 21 14.48 13.32 -5.03
CA ASP A 21 15.50 13.60 -6.06
C ASP A 21 15.67 12.41 -7.03
N ALA A 22 14.55 11.81 -7.45
CA ALA A 22 14.54 10.57 -8.22
C ALA A 22 13.82 10.73 -9.55
N GLU A 23 14.44 10.18 -10.60
CA GLU A 23 13.90 10.10 -11.93
C GLU A 23 14.23 8.76 -12.58
N THR A 24 13.27 8.21 -13.31
CA THR A 24 13.48 7.01 -14.14
C THR A 24 12.97 7.28 -15.55
N ILE A 25 13.80 6.94 -16.55
CA ILE A 25 13.48 7.11 -17.96
C ILE A 25 13.59 5.75 -18.66
N HIS A 26 12.52 5.37 -19.36
CA HIS A 26 12.49 4.17 -20.19
C HIS A 26 12.29 4.54 -21.67
N PRO A 27 13.01 3.92 -22.60
CA PRO A 27 12.71 4.04 -24.01
C PRO A 27 11.40 3.30 -24.34
N GLY A 28 10.40 4.03 -24.83
CA GLY A 28 9.08 3.44 -25.15
C GLY A 28 8.10 3.41 -23.98
N PRO A 29 7.12 2.48 -24.02
CA PRO A 29 6.10 2.32 -22.98
C PRO A 29 6.70 1.89 -21.62
N PRO A 30 5.93 2.03 -20.53
CA PRO A 30 6.37 1.56 -19.21
C PRO A 30 6.69 0.07 -19.21
N PRO A 31 7.78 -0.37 -18.56
CA PRO A 31 8.10 -1.79 -18.48
C PRO A 31 7.07 -2.54 -17.62
N GLY A 32 6.63 -3.71 -18.11
CA GLY A 32 5.72 -4.60 -17.40
C GLY A 32 6.40 -5.44 -16.30
N ARG A 33 7.55 -5.01 -15.78
CA ARG A 33 8.34 -5.71 -14.75
C ARG A 33 8.95 -4.71 -13.77
N PRO A 34 9.23 -5.14 -12.52
CA PRO A 34 9.87 -4.28 -11.53
C PRO A 34 11.28 -3.83 -11.91
N GLU A 35 11.63 -2.62 -11.52
CA GLU A 35 13.00 -2.13 -11.49
C GLU A 35 13.81 -2.80 -10.37
N THR A 36 15.03 -3.19 -10.68
CA THR A 36 15.93 -3.86 -9.74
C THR A 36 17.01 -2.94 -9.19
N GLU A 37 17.36 -1.88 -9.93
CA GLU A 37 18.34 -0.88 -9.52
C GLU A 37 17.81 -0.05 -8.35
N SER A 38 18.66 0.20 -7.35
CA SER A 38 18.25 0.80 -6.08
C SER A 38 17.71 2.23 -6.21
N ASP A 39 18.28 3.02 -7.11
CA ASP A 39 17.92 4.40 -7.42
C ASP A 39 16.61 4.54 -8.22
N ARG A 40 16.19 3.46 -8.88
CA ARG A 40 14.96 3.41 -9.68
C ARG A 40 13.77 2.74 -8.97
N ARG A 41 14.00 2.21 -7.78
CA ARG A 41 12.96 1.42 -7.08
C ARG A 41 11.71 2.21 -6.73
N PHE A 42 11.79 3.53 -6.60
CA PHE A 42 10.60 4.35 -6.40
C PHE A 42 9.59 4.18 -7.54
N ALA A 43 10.10 3.96 -8.77
CA ALA A 43 9.24 3.75 -9.94
C ALA A 43 8.38 2.50 -9.83
N ASN A 44 8.76 1.50 -9.02
CA ASN A 44 7.98 0.27 -8.83
C ASN A 44 6.60 0.53 -8.25
N HIS A 45 6.43 1.57 -7.44
CA HIS A 45 5.11 1.98 -6.95
C HIS A 45 4.19 2.39 -8.10
N LEU A 46 4.71 3.14 -9.07
CA LEU A 46 3.96 3.64 -10.22
C LEU A 46 3.78 2.56 -11.30
N LEU A 47 4.86 1.86 -11.64
CA LEU A 47 4.86 0.76 -12.60
C LEU A 47 3.94 -0.38 -12.15
N GLY A 48 3.92 -0.67 -10.85
CA GLY A 48 3.03 -1.68 -10.27
C GLY A 48 1.57 -1.32 -10.41
N VAL A 49 1.21 -0.05 -10.18
CA VAL A 49 -0.16 0.42 -10.39
C VAL A 49 -0.55 0.34 -11.86
N LEU A 50 0.33 0.76 -12.78
CA LEU A 50 0.08 0.62 -14.23
C LEU A 50 -0.15 -0.84 -14.60
N HIS A 51 0.72 -1.74 -14.15
CA HIS A 51 0.59 -3.18 -14.42
C HIS A 51 -0.73 -3.73 -13.86
N ALA A 52 -1.07 -3.40 -12.62
CA ALA A 52 -2.32 -3.83 -11.99
C ALA A 52 -3.56 -3.31 -12.73
N ALA A 53 -3.46 -2.14 -13.37
CA ALA A 53 -4.52 -1.52 -14.17
C ALA A 53 -4.59 -2.02 -15.63
N GLY A 54 -3.76 -3.00 -16.01
CA GLY A 54 -3.73 -3.55 -17.36
C GLY A 54 -2.62 -3.02 -18.26
N GLY A 55 -1.80 -2.10 -17.77
CA GLY A 55 -0.66 -1.54 -18.51
C GLY A 55 -1.05 -0.48 -19.52
N THR A 56 -0.07 -0.04 -20.32
CA THR A 56 -0.25 0.83 -21.48
C THR A 56 0.83 0.56 -22.52
N GLU A 57 0.45 0.60 -23.79
CA GLU A 57 1.36 0.51 -24.93
C GLU A 57 1.95 1.89 -25.33
N ALA A 58 1.45 2.97 -24.74
CA ALA A 58 1.91 4.32 -25.01
C ALA A 58 2.86 4.82 -23.92
N PRO A 59 3.93 5.55 -24.29
CA PRO A 59 4.80 6.21 -23.34
C PRO A 59 4.05 7.30 -22.57
N ILE A 60 4.35 7.43 -21.27
CA ILE A 60 3.73 8.41 -20.38
C ILE A 60 4.78 9.26 -19.66
N ARG A 61 4.34 10.43 -19.18
CA ARG A 61 5.09 11.24 -18.22
C ARG A 61 4.29 11.35 -16.94
N ALA A 62 4.94 11.08 -15.81
CA ALA A 62 4.35 11.25 -14.51
C ALA A 62 5.31 11.99 -13.56
N LEU A 63 4.75 12.91 -12.81
CA LEU A 63 5.41 13.58 -11.69
C LEU A 63 4.59 13.32 -10.45
N VAL A 64 5.25 12.83 -9.40
CA VAL A 64 4.63 12.48 -8.12
C VAL A 64 5.32 13.27 -7.01
N THR A 65 4.54 13.87 -6.12
CA THR A 65 5.02 14.55 -4.92
C THR A 65 4.18 14.17 -3.71
N SER A 66 4.77 14.16 -2.53
CA SER A 66 4.08 13.80 -1.29
C SER A 66 4.69 14.53 -0.10
N ASP A 67 3.84 15.10 0.72
CA ASP A 67 4.17 15.66 2.03
C ASP A 67 4.07 14.62 3.17
N VAL A 68 3.67 13.37 2.84
CA VAL A 68 3.69 12.26 3.80
C VAL A 68 5.14 11.80 4.00
N PRO A 69 5.69 11.86 5.22
CA PRO A 69 7.08 11.49 5.48
C PRO A 69 7.41 10.07 5.04
N SER A 70 8.45 9.93 4.22
CA SER A 70 8.92 8.63 3.76
C SER A 70 9.62 7.87 4.88
N GLY A 71 9.28 6.57 5.06
CA GLY A 71 9.90 5.71 6.07
C GLY A 71 9.44 5.95 7.51
N GLY A 72 8.55 6.92 7.74
CA GLY A 72 8.02 7.26 9.07
C GLY A 72 6.87 6.37 9.57
N GLY A 73 6.52 5.30 8.86
CA GLY A 73 5.39 4.42 9.23
C GLY A 73 4.00 5.04 8.99
N LEU A 74 3.91 6.12 8.19
CA LEU A 74 2.68 6.84 7.87
C LEU A 74 2.10 6.47 6.50
N SER A 75 2.47 5.30 5.99
CA SER A 75 1.95 4.74 4.73
C SER A 75 2.18 5.62 3.49
N SER A 76 3.38 6.22 3.38
CA SER A 76 3.75 7.08 2.26
C SER A 76 3.68 6.37 0.90
N SER A 77 4.00 5.06 0.84
CA SER A 77 3.85 4.25 -0.38
C SER A 77 2.39 4.16 -0.82
N ALA A 78 1.49 3.79 0.10
CA ALA A 78 0.06 3.73 -0.19
C ALA A 78 -0.50 5.09 -0.66
N ALA A 79 -0.04 6.20 -0.09
CA ALA A 79 -0.46 7.54 -0.51
C ALA A 79 -0.06 7.84 -1.96
N ILE A 80 1.17 7.48 -2.36
CA ILE A 80 1.68 7.67 -3.73
C ILE A 80 0.96 6.75 -4.71
N GLU A 81 0.81 5.48 -4.39
CA GLU A 81 0.17 4.48 -5.26
C GLU A 81 -1.30 4.79 -5.50
N VAL A 82 -2.05 5.15 -4.46
CA VAL A 82 -3.46 5.53 -4.58
C VAL A 82 -3.61 6.82 -5.37
N ALA A 83 -2.77 7.83 -5.13
CA ALA A 83 -2.80 9.08 -5.89
C ALA A 83 -2.50 8.82 -7.39
N PHE A 84 -1.54 7.94 -7.69
CA PHE A 84 -1.22 7.55 -9.05
C PHE A 84 -2.35 6.73 -9.69
N ALA A 85 -2.97 5.79 -8.96
CA ALA A 85 -4.11 5.02 -9.44
C ALA A 85 -5.31 5.94 -9.78
N ALA A 86 -5.56 6.96 -8.95
CA ALA A 86 -6.61 7.93 -9.22
C ALA A 86 -6.31 8.79 -10.46
N ALA A 87 -5.06 9.25 -10.60
CA ALA A 87 -4.63 10.00 -11.79
C ALA A 87 -4.71 9.14 -13.06
N TRP A 88 -4.33 7.87 -12.98
CA TRP A 88 -4.44 6.92 -14.09
C TRP A 88 -5.89 6.67 -14.47
N ALA A 89 -6.77 6.44 -13.51
CA ALA A 89 -8.19 6.27 -13.76
C ALA A 89 -8.80 7.51 -14.45
N ALA A 90 -8.44 8.71 -13.98
CA ALA A 90 -8.88 9.96 -14.62
C ALA A 90 -8.33 10.14 -16.05
N PHE A 91 -7.08 9.71 -16.30
CA PHE A 91 -6.43 9.81 -17.59
C PHE A 91 -7.01 8.84 -18.63
N THR A 92 -7.54 7.69 -18.19
CA THR A 92 -8.07 6.62 -19.05
C THR A 92 -9.59 6.48 -19.01
N ASP A 93 -10.31 7.43 -18.39
CA ASP A 93 -11.76 7.34 -18.14
C ASP A 93 -12.15 6.04 -17.42
N GLY A 94 -11.28 5.57 -16.56
CA GLY A 94 -11.42 4.31 -15.82
C GLY A 94 -12.21 4.46 -14.52
N VAL A 95 -12.33 3.34 -13.81
CA VAL A 95 -13.04 3.26 -12.52
C VAL A 95 -12.20 3.89 -11.41
N SER A 96 -12.77 4.84 -10.69
CA SER A 96 -12.11 5.61 -9.60
C SER A 96 -12.74 5.41 -8.23
N ASP A 97 -13.54 4.34 -8.01
CA ASP A 97 -14.05 4.08 -6.67
C ASP A 97 -12.91 3.69 -5.70
N PRO A 98 -13.02 4.07 -4.41
CA PRO A 98 -11.92 3.87 -3.46
C PRO A 98 -11.48 2.42 -3.28
N ALA A 99 -12.39 1.45 -3.38
CA ALA A 99 -12.02 0.03 -3.22
C ALA A 99 -11.19 -0.47 -4.42
N THR A 100 -11.54 -0.05 -5.63
CA THR A 100 -10.76 -0.38 -6.84
C THR A 100 -9.38 0.25 -6.78
N LEU A 101 -9.28 1.55 -6.46
CA LEU A 101 -7.99 2.24 -6.32
C LEU A 101 -7.10 1.56 -5.26
N ALA A 102 -7.68 1.21 -4.10
CA ALA A 102 -6.95 0.53 -3.04
C ALA A 102 -6.45 -0.87 -3.46
N ARG A 103 -7.23 -1.62 -4.26
CA ARG A 103 -6.80 -2.93 -4.78
C ARG A 103 -5.67 -2.80 -5.79
N LEU A 104 -5.71 -1.81 -6.67
CA LEU A 104 -4.62 -1.55 -7.63
C LEU A 104 -3.32 -1.23 -6.88
N ALA A 105 -3.37 -0.35 -5.89
CA ALA A 105 -2.23 -0.01 -5.04
C ALA A 105 -1.69 -1.21 -4.26
N MET A 106 -2.56 -2.02 -3.64
CA MET A 106 -2.14 -3.23 -2.93
C MET A 106 -1.46 -4.24 -3.86
N ARG A 107 -1.95 -4.41 -5.10
CA ARG A 107 -1.28 -5.27 -6.09
C ARG A 107 0.09 -4.73 -6.49
N ALA A 108 0.25 -3.42 -6.63
CA ALA A 108 1.53 -2.78 -6.90
C ALA A 108 2.55 -3.11 -5.79
N GLU A 109 2.17 -2.97 -4.53
CA GLU A 109 3.01 -3.34 -3.38
C GLU A 109 3.41 -4.82 -3.40
N HIS A 110 2.48 -5.72 -3.69
CA HIS A 110 2.75 -7.16 -3.70
C HIS A 110 3.62 -7.59 -4.88
N GLU A 111 3.29 -7.14 -6.08
CA GLU A 111 3.85 -7.69 -7.33
C GLU A 111 5.13 -6.95 -7.78
N PHE A 112 5.26 -5.64 -7.49
CA PHE A 112 6.37 -4.80 -7.94
C PHE A 112 7.30 -4.35 -6.81
N VAL A 113 6.75 -3.96 -5.66
CA VAL A 113 7.56 -3.54 -4.51
C VAL A 113 8.05 -4.73 -3.70
N GLY A 114 7.26 -5.80 -3.66
CA GLY A 114 7.56 -7.03 -2.94
C GLY A 114 7.20 -6.97 -1.44
N THR A 115 6.25 -6.09 -1.06
CA THR A 115 5.78 -5.93 0.31
C THR A 115 4.42 -6.57 0.48
N PRO A 116 4.25 -7.65 1.27
CA PRO A 116 2.97 -8.33 1.47
C PRO A 116 2.06 -7.59 2.45
N CYS A 117 1.70 -6.32 2.16
CA CYS A 117 0.84 -5.49 2.99
C CYS A 117 -0.63 -5.92 2.97
N GLY A 118 -1.43 -5.39 3.91
CA GLY A 118 -2.90 -5.44 3.88
C GLY A 118 -3.50 -4.25 3.13
N ILE A 119 -4.83 -4.25 2.91
CA ILE A 119 -5.54 -3.22 2.15
C ILE A 119 -5.83 -1.93 2.95
N MET A 120 -5.63 -1.95 4.26
CA MET A 120 -6.06 -0.88 5.18
C MET A 120 -5.51 0.49 4.78
N ASP A 121 -4.21 0.59 4.58
CA ASP A 121 -3.52 1.85 4.29
C ASP A 121 -3.95 2.45 2.95
N MET A 122 -4.14 1.60 1.95
CA MET A 122 -4.65 1.98 0.64
C MET A 122 -6.09 2.48 0.72
N LEU A 123 -6.95 1.82 1.52
CA LEU A 123 -8.33 2.28 1.72
C LEU A 123 -8.38 3.62 2.46
N VAL A 124 -7.54 3.81 3.48
CA VAL A 124 -7.47 5.11 4.16
C VAL A 124 -7.01 6.20 3.20
N SER A 125 -6.00 5.93 2.37
CA SER A 125 -5.53 6.89 1.37
C SER A 125 -6.58 7.21 0.29
N ALA A 126 -7.42 6.23 -0.09
CA ALA A 126 -8.42 6.39 -1.13
C ALA A 126 -9.74 7.01 -0.63
N ALA A 127 -10.15 6.72 0.60
CA ALA A 127 -11.48 7.05 1.13
C ALA A 127 -11.46 7.98 2.36
N GLY A 128 -10.27 8.31 2.89
CA GLY A 128 -10.11 9.17 4.06
C GLY A 128 -10.65 10.59 3.83
N ARG A 129 -11.19 11.18 4.89
CA ARG A 129 -11.68 12.57 4.90
C ARG A 129 -11.13 13.29 6.12
N ALA A 130 -10.86 14.58 5.95
CA ALA A 130 -10.44 15.41 7.07
C ALA A 130 -11.51 15.40 8.18
N GLY A 131 -11.07 15.25 9.43
CA GLY A 131 -11.93 15.20 10.60
C GLY A 131 -12.55 13.82 10.91
N ASP A 132 -12.35 12.82 10.05
CA ASP A 132 -12.88 11.47 10.26
C ASP A 132 -11.76 10.42 10.35
N ALA A 133 -11.96 9.43 11.21
CA ALA A 133 -11.31 8.13 11.10
C ALA A 133 -12.16 7.20 10.23
N LEU A 134 -11.58 6.14 9.69
CA LEU A 134 -12.32 5.09 8.99
C LEU A 134 -12.40 3.82 9.83
N ARG A 135 -13.60 3.33 10.06
CA ARG A 135 -13.80 1.94 10.51
C ARG A 135 -13.87 1.05 9.27
N ILE A 136 -12.87 0.18 9.12
CA ILE A 136 -12.69 -0.68 7.96
C ILE A 136 -12.96 -2.14 8.32
N ASP A 137 -13.71 -2.85 7.48
CA ASP A 137 -13.75 -4.30 7.43
C ASP A 137 -12.88 -4.77 6.25
N CYS A 138 -11.69 -5.29 6.56
CA CYS A 138 -10.73 -5.74 5.54
C CYS A 138 -11.17 -7.02 4.81
N ARG A 139 -12.11 -7.81 5.36
CA ARG A 139 -12.63 -9.03 4.72
C ARG A 139 -13.56 -8.68 3.56
N THR A 140 -14.48 -7.76 3.82
CA THR A 140 -15.48 -7.33 2.84
C THR A 140 -15.04 -6.11 2.01
N VAL A 141 -13.92 -5.50 2.40
CA VAL A 141 -13.41 -4.23 1.83
C VAL A 141 -14.48 -3.15 1.89
N THR A 142 -15.14 -3.05 3.04
CA THR A 142 -16.12 -2.01 3.32
C THR A 142 -15.64 -1.09 4.43
N TRP A 143 -16.08 0.16 4.40
CA TRP A 143 -15.69 1.15 5.40
C TRP A 143 -16.83 2.12 5.71
N ARG A 144 -16.72 2.77 6.85
CA ARG A 144 -17.56 3.91 7.20
C ARG A 144 -16.76 4.98 7.93
N PRO A 145 -17.05 6.26 7.69
CA PRO A 145 -16.44 7.35 8.46
C PRO A 145 -16.90 7.31 9.92
N VAL A 146 -16.01 7.68 10.80
CA VAL A 146 -16.24 7.85 12.23
C VAL A 146 -15.67 9.21 12.60
N PRO A 147 -16.49 10.19 12.99
CA PRO A 147 -16.03 11.52 13.36
C PRO A 147 -14.97 11.46 14.46
N MET A 148 -13.87 12.14 14.26
CA MET A 148 -12.87 12.32 15.30
C MET A 148 -13.39 13.26 16.40
N PRO A 149 -13.02 13.05 17.66
CA PRO A 149 -13.34 14.01 18.69
C PRO A 149 -12.74 15.39 18.35
N PRO A 150 -13.39 16.49 18.76
CA PRO A 150 -12.83 17.82 18.53
C PRO A 150 -11.49 18.00 19.27
N GLU A 151 -10.64 18.89 18.76
CA GLU A 151 -9.25 19.07 19.21
C GLU A 151 -9.12 19.48 20.69
N ASP A 152 -10.14 20.09 21.27
CA ASP A 152 -10.20 20.41 22.70
C ASP A 152 -10.43 19.20 23.60
N ARG A 153 -10.80 18.05 23.03
CA ARG A 153 -11.03 16.81 23.77
C ARG A 153 -9.96 15.75 23.54
N ALA A 154 -9.42 15.66 22.33
CA ALA A 154 -8.38 14.70 22.02
C ALA A 154 -7.55 15.15 20.81
N VAL A 155 -6.26 14.88 20.87
CA VAL A 155 -5.33 15.09 19.75
C VAL A 155 -4.62 13.77 19.42
N VAL A 156 -4.30 13.57 18.15
CA VAL A 156 -3.42 12.50 17.71
C VAL A 156 -1.99 13.02 17.69
N LEU A 157 -1.14 12.49 18.56
CA LEU A 157 0.27 12.83 18.60
C LEU A 157 1.08 11.80 17.80
N LEU A 158 1.79 12.27 16.79
CA LEU A 158 2.75 11.48 16.04
C LEU A 158 4.16 11.76 16.59
N VAL A 159 4.82 10.71 17.07
CA VAL A 159 6.19 10.80 17.58
C VAL A 159 7.11 9.99 16.68
N ASP A 160 7.98 10.67 15.96
CA ASP A 160 9.02 10.01 15.17
C ASP A 160 10.12 9.50 16.12
N SER A 161 10.35 8.20 16.10
CA SER A 161 11.41 7.55 16.89
C SER A 161 12.80 7.73 16.28
N GLY A 162 12.91 8.26 15.08
CA GLY A 162 14.16 8.33 14.31
C GLY A 162 14.65 6.96 13.80
N VAL A 163 13.89 5.90 14.01
CA VAL A 163 14.22 4.56 13.53
C VAL A 163 13.52 4.34 12.18
N THR A 164 14.30 4.34 11.11
CA THR A 164 13.77 4.02 9.77
C THR A 164 13.54 2.51 9.67
N HIS A 165 12.28 2.10 9.64
CA HIS A 165 11.91 0.75 9.26
C HIS A 165 11.95 0.61 7.74
N ARG A 166 12.92 -0.15 7.23
CA ARG A 166 12.79 -0.69 5.88
C ARG A 166 11.73 -1.79 5.95
N LEU A 167 10.60 -1.62 5.29
CA LEU A 167 9.53 -2.63 5.20
C LEU A 167 10.06 -4.00 4.73
N ARG A 168 11.26 -4.03 4.13
CA ARG A 168 12.01 -5.22 3.69
C ARG A 168 12.74 -5.99 4.80
N ASP A 169 12.85 -5.46 6.02
CA ASP A 169 13.60 -6.12 7.10
C ASP A 169 12.88 -7.38 7.65
N GLY A 170 11.89 -7.88 6.92
CA GLY A 170 11.28 -9.20 7.10
C GLY A 170 10.29 -9.32 8.26
N GLY A 171 10.29 -8.37 9.19
CA GLY A 171 9.49 -8.49 10.41
C GLY A 171 7.98 -8.57 10.17
N TYR A 172 7.45 -7.83 9.21
CA TYR A 172 6.04 -7.90 8.85
C TYR A 172 5.71 -9.20 8.10
N ALA A 173 6.48 -9.53 7.07
CA ALA A 173 6.30 -10.74 6.27
C ALA A 173 6.39 -11.99 7.15
N GLU A 174 7.33 -12.04 8.11
CA GLU A 174 7.47 -13.14 9.05
C GLU A 174 6.27 -13.27 9.99
N ARG A 175 5.72 -12.16 10.49
CA ARG A 175 4.52 -12.17 11.34
C ARG A 175 3.30 -12.61 10.56
N ARG A 176 3.14 -12.13 9.34
CA ARG A 176 2.05 -12.55 8.45
C ARG A 176 2.15 -14.04 8.13
N ALA A 177 3.31 -14.53 7.74
CA ALA A 177 3.53 -15.95 7.49
C ALA A 177 3.23 -16.82 8.74
N ALA A 178 3.55 -16.33 9.94
CA ALA A 178 3.17 -17.00 11.18
C ALA A 178 1.65 -17.11 11.35
N CYS A 179 0.91 -16.02 11.08
CA CYS A 179 -0.55 -16.06 11.11
C CYS A 179 -1.13 -17.04 10.08
N GLU A 180 -0.62 -17.03 8.84
CA GLU A 180 -1.05 -17.91 7.77
C GLU A 180 -0.79 -19.40 8.09
N ARG A 181 0.34 -19.72 8.74
CA ARG A 181 0.59 -21.09 9.23
C ARG A 181 -0.41 -21.52 10.30
N VAL A 182 -0.76 -20.60 11.22
CA VAL A 182 -1.76 -20.89 12.24
C VAL A 182 -3.14 -21.05 11.62
N GLU A 183 -3.56 -20.18 10.70
CA GLU A 183 -4.83 -20.33 9.98
C GLU A 183 -4.93 -21.66 9.25
N THR A 184 -3.83 -22.10 8.63
CA THR A 184 -3.74 -23.42 8.00
C THR A 184 -3.91 -24.55 9.03
N ALA A 185 -3.26 -24.44 10.19
CA ALA A 185 -3.30 -25.47 11.24
C ALA A 185 -4.68 -25.60 11.90
N ILE A 186 -5.39 -24.47 12.09
CA ILE A 186 -6.75 -24.48 12.66
C ILE A 186 -7.86 -24.71 11.62
N GLY A 187 -7.51 -24.66 10.33
CA GLY A 187 -8.48 -24.80 9.23
C GLY A 187 -9.46 -23.63 9.09
N GLY A 188 -9.10 -22.43 9.56
CA GLY A 188 -9.96 -21.26 9.57
C GLY A 188 -9.20 -19.95 9.70
N SER A 189 -9.92 -18.81 9.59
CA SER A 189 -9.33 -17.50 9.77
C SER A 189 -9.15 -17.14 11.24
N LEU A 190 -8.03 -16.52 11.59
CA LEU A 190 -7.77 -15.99 12.93
C LEU A 190 -8.82 -14.98 13.40
N ARG A 191 -9.47 -14.27 12.49
CA ARG A 191 -10.58 -13.37 12.81
C ARG A 191 -11.76 -14.06 13.48
N ASP A 192 -12.00 -15.33 13.13
CA ASP A 192 -13.13 -16.12 13.62
C ASP A 192 -12.68 -17.13 14.69
N ALA A 193 -11.37 -17.22 14.96
CA ALA A 193 -10.78 -18.13 15.89
C ALA A 193 -10.96 -17.67 17.35
N THR A 194 -10.99 -18.66 18.24
CA THR A 194 -10.96 -18.47 19.70
C THR A 194 -9.59 -18.86 20.26
N ARG A 195 -9.34 -18.54 21.51
CA ARG A 195 -8.09 -18.97 22.19
C ARG A 195 -7.99 -20.49 22.32
N GLU A 196 -9.13 -21.18 22.41
CA GLU A 196 -9.22 -22.64 22.45
C GLU A 196 -8.75 -23.24 21.12
N ASP A 197 -9.13 -22.63 19.98
CA ASP A 197 -8.67 -23.06 18.66
C ASP A 197 -7.15 -23.00 18.52
N LEU A 198 -6.51 -22.01 19.17
CA LEU A 198 -5.05 -21.86 19.18
C LEU A 198 -4.34 -22.91 20.05
N ALA A 199 -5.06 -23.68 20.85
CA ALA A 199 -4.50 -24.76 21.66
C ALA A 199 -4.24 -26.04 20.86
N VAL A 200 -4.56 -26.05 19.55
CA VAL A 200 -4.37 -27.20 18.66
C VAL A 200 -2.91 -27.65 18.62
N ALA A 201 -2.70 -28.97 18.65
CA ALA A 201 -1.37 -29.57 18.53
C ALA A 201 -0.70 -29.22 17.18
N GLY A 202 0.59 -29.00 17.20
CA GLY A 202 1.37 -28.73 15.98
C GLY A 202 1.70 -27.25 15.71
N ILE A 203 1.11 -26.31 16.44
CA ILE A 203 1.47 -24.88 16.36
C ILE A 203 2.66 -24.61 17.28
N ASP A 204 3.76 -24.08 16.73
CA ASP A 204 4.92 -23.72 17.55
C ASP A 204 4.59 -22.57 18.51
N ALA A 205 5.37 -22.43 19.60
CA ALA A 205 5.11 -21.47 20.65
C ALA A 205 5.20 -20.02 20.18
N THR A 206 6.04 -19.70 19.18
CA THR A 206 6.20 -18.37 18.64
C THR A 206 5.02 -18.00 17.77
N ASP A 207 4.60 -18.89 16.88
CA ASP A 207 3.43 -18.69 16.01
C ASP A 207 2.16 -18.56 16.84
N ARG A 208 2.00 -19.39 17.89
CA ARG A 208 0.88 -19.30 18.82
C ARG A 208 0.82 -17.96 19.53
N ARG A 209 1.96 -17.43 20.03
CA ARG A 209 2.00 -16.11 20.66
C ARG A 209 1.62 -15.01 19.71
N ARG A 210 2.09 -15.08 18.45
CA ARG A 210 1.75 -14.11 17.40
C ARG A 210 0.26 -14.14 17.07
N ALA A 211 -0.31 -15.33 16.88
CA ALA A 211 -1.73 -15.51 16.63
C ALA A 211 -2.61 -15.06 17.81
N SER A 212 -2.20 -15.36 19.05
CA SER A 212 -2.92 -14.92 20.26
C SER A 212 -3.00 -13.41 20.44
N HIS A 213 -2.15 -12.64 19.72
CA HIS A 213 -2.23 -11.18 19.70
C HIS A 213 -3.32 -10.70 18.74
N VAL A 214 -3.67 -11.49 17.73
CA VAL A 214 -4.68 -11.19 16.70
C VAL A 214 -6.07 -11.59 17.15
N VAL A 215 -6.20 -12.73 17.86
CA VAL A 215 -7.43 -13.28 18.47
C VAL A 215 -7.68 -12.64 19.84
#